data_ce81e23d91d1ce8bfaa093d9bd83a34c
#
_entry.id   ce81e23d91d1ce8bfaa093d9bd83a34c
#
_cell.length_a   1.000
_cell.length_b   1.000
_cell.length_c   1.000
_cell.angle_alpha   90.00
_cell.angle_beta   90.00
_cell.angle_gamma   90.00
#
_symmetry.space_group_name_H-M   'P 1'
#
loop_
_entity.id
_entity.type
_entity.pdbx_description
1 polymer ?
#
loop_
_entity_poly.entity_id
_entity_poly.type
_entity_poly.pdbx_seq_one_letter_code
_entity_poly.pdbx_strand_id
1 'polypeptide(L)'
;GRSILTASNDYTAKLWDFSKPFLHRFPKQAHAMNTIDYFPETNTYVTASFDSTAKIYDGSGRLIDKLVHGDVVNSAWYSPDGKRILTASSDSTARIWNPKESKVITLRHDHKVTSATFSHDGKFVLTSSLDSTVRVWDLNGKTLHTYAHQGDVISAAFSSDDQRIAAISSDQVMILWNTEGDSIHMFRHPARIFSVEFSNDGNTLLTACADSLVRRWSGSGELLGEMVHHEKPKIAFYTPDGQHIITGGGKLVKIWDVNGTLLDSLIHTENVTSIDVSPDDKEIV
;
A
#
# COMPACT_ATOMS: atom_id res chain seq x y z
N GLY A 1 8.64 -6.52 -16.11
CA GLY A 1 7.32 -7.11 -16.34
C GLY A 1 6.68 -6.50 -17.56
N ARG A 2 5.85 -7.28 -18.29
CA ARG A 2 5.08 -6.78 -19.45
C ARG A 2 3.57 -6.73 -19.17
N SER A 3 3.19 -6.85 -17.90
CA SER A 3 1.78 -7.00 -17.56
C SER A 3 1.44 -6.16 -16.34
N ILE A 4 0.23 -5.62 -16.32
CA ILE A 4 -0.34 -4.84 -15.24
C ILE A 4 -1.55 -5.57 -14.70
N LEU A 5 -1.73 -5.47 -13.40
CA LEU A 5 -2.82 -6.07 -12.68
C LEU A 5 -3.67 -4.97 -12.04
N THR A 6 -4.96 -4.95 -12.33
CA THR A 6 -5.90 -3.95 -11.79
C THR A 6 -7.00 -4.60 -10.98
N ALA A 7 -7.35 -3.99 -9.85
CA ALA A 7 -8.54 -4.30 -9.06
C ALA A 7 -9.56 -3.16 -9.19
N SER A 8 -10.84 -3.47 -9.24
CA SER A 8 -11.87 -2.47 -9.54
C SER A 8 -13.14 -2.64 -8.70
N ASN A 9 -13.80 -1.51 -8.47
CA ASN A 9 -15.14 -1.45 -7.89
C ASN A 9 -16.22 -2.09 -8.80
N ASP A 10 -15.89 -2.44 -10.04
CA ASP A 10 -16.78 -3.22 -10.94
C ASP A 10 -16.81 -4.72 -10.58
N TYR A 11 -16.19 -5.09 -9.46
CA TYR A 11 -16.06 -6.46 -8.93
C TYR A 11 -15.15 -7.36 -9.75
N THR A 12 -14.26 -6.77 -10.57
CA THR A 12 -13.33 -7.54 -11.40
C THR A 12 -11.88 -7.16 -11.14
N ALA A 13 -10.99 -8.13 -11.30
CA ALA A 13 -9.59 -7.88 -11.56
C ALA A 13 -9.28 -8.18 -13.03
N LYS A 14 -8.30 -7.49 -13.57
CA LYS A 14 -7.86 -7.69 -14.95
C LYS A 14 -6.35 -7.68 -15.02
N LEU A 15 -5.81 -8.59 -15.80
CA LEU A 15 -4.41 -8.61 -16.19
C LEU A 15 -4.32 -8.05 -17.62
N TRP A 16 -3.47 -7.07 -17.80
CA TRP A 16 -3.23 -6.40 -19.06
C TRP A 16 -1.81 -6.76 -19.54
N ASP A 17 -1.63 -6.96 -20.83
CA ASP A 17 -0.33 -7.12 -21.48
C ASP A 17 -0.17 -5.98 -22.49
N PHE A 18 0.94 -5.27 -22.44
CA PHE A 18 1.23 -4.14 -23.33
C PHE A 18 1.28 -4.52 -24.81
N SER A 19 1.56 -5.80 -25.12
CA SER A 19 1.58 -6.31 -26.48
C SER A 19 0.21 -6.74 -27.02
N LYS A 20 -0.82 -6.78 -26.12
CA LYS A 20 -2.18 -7.25 -26.45
C LYS A 20 -3.20 -6.42 -25.68
N PRO A 21 -4.36 -6.09 -26.27
CA PRO A 21 -5.33 -5.20 -25.64
C PRO A 21 -5.96 -5.76 -24.34
N PHE A 22 -5.72 -7.03 -24.01
CA PHE A 22 -6.24 -7.68 -22.81
C PHE A 22 -5.70 -9.13 -22.70
N LEU A 23 -5.15 -9.51 -21.54
CA LEU A 23 -4.66 -10.87 -21.31
C LEU A 23 -5.67 -11.75 -20.61
N HIS A 24 -6.17 -11.31 -19.45
CA HIS A 24 -7.05 -12.14 -18.65
C HIS A 24 -7.98 -11.31 -17.75
N ARG A 25 -9.23 -11.75 -17.63
CA ARG A 25 -10.20 -11.23 -16.67
C ARG A 25 -10.46 -12.28 -15.61
N PHE A 26 -10.16 -11.95 -14.36
CA PHE A 26 -10.49 -12.84 -13.25
C PHE A 26 -12.00 -12.93 -13.06
N PRO A 27 -12.49 -14.06 -12.52
CA PRO A 27 -13.91 -14.23 -12.25
C PRO A 27 -14.46 -13.09 -11.42
N LYS A 28 -15.65 -12.62 -11.79
CA LYS A 28 -16.35 -11.55 -11.07
C LYS A 28 -16.52 -11.93 -9.62
N GLN A 29 -16.08 -11.07 -8.70
CA GLN A 29 -16.25 -11.24 -7.27
C GLN A 29 -17.68 -10.86 -6.86
N ALA A 30 -18.11 -11.28 -5.66
CA ALA A 30 -19.41 -10.90 -5.12
C ALA A 30 -19.47 -9.40 -4.77
N HIS A 31 -18.32 -8.80 -4.41
CA HIS A 31 -18.17 -7.41 -4.02
C HIS A 31 -16.87 -6.80 -4.58
N ALA A 32 -16.74 -5.48 -4.43
CA ALA A 32 -15.56 -4.73 -4.84
C ALA A 32 -14.27 -5.29 -4.24
N MET A 33 -13.17 -5.14 -4.96
CA MET A 33 -11.84 -5.53 -4.53
C MET A 33 -11.07 -4.29 -4.07
N ASN A 34 -10.36 -4.44 -2.93
CA ASN A 34 -9.52 -3.39 -2.37
C ASN A 34 -8.10 -3.44 -2.91
N THR A 35 -7.50 -4.64 -2.92
CA THR A 35 -6.13 -4.83 -3.40
C THR A 35 -6.01 -6.11 -4.20
N ILE A 36 -4.97 -6.17 -5.01
CA ILE A 36 -4.51 -7.35 -5.72
C ILE A 36 -2.98 -7.34 -5.76
N ASP A 37 -2.37 -8.48 -5.52
CA ASP A 37 -0.92 -8.65 -5.56
C ASP A 37 -0.53 -9.91 -6.34
N TYR A 38 0.63 -9.91 -6.96
CA TYR A 38 1.13 -10.95 -7.85
C TYR A 38 2.48 -11.48 -7.40
N PHE A 39 2.60 -12.78 -7.33
CA PHE A 39 3.87 -13.44 -7.03
C PHE A 39 4.38 -14.20 -8.28
N PRO A 40 5.45 -13.68 -8.93
CA PRO A 40 5.91 -14.18 -10.25
C PRO A 40 6.38 -15.63 -10.24
N GLU A 41 7.09 -16.07 -9.19
CA GLU A 41 7.71 -17.40 -9.13
C GLU A 41 6.70 -18.53 -9.16
N THR A 42 5.51 -18.30 -8.60
CA THR A 42 4.41 -19.30 -8.63
C THR A 42 3.35 -18.97 -9.68
N ASN A 43 3.45 -17.81 -10.31
CA ASN A 43 2.43 -17.27 -11.20
C ASN A 43 1.04 -17.30 -10.57
N THR A 44 0.94 -16.74 -9.34
CA THR A 44 -0.29 -16.68 -8.55
C THR A 44 -0.63 -15.25 -8.15
N TYR A 45 -1.92 -15.00 -7.92
CA TYR A 45 -2.46 -13.71 -7.51
C TYR A 45 -3.20 -13.86 -6.20
N VAL A 46 -3.13 -12.85 -5.34
CA VAL A 46 -4.00 -12.74 -4.16
C VAL A 46 -4.83 -11.46 -4.26
N THR A 47 -6.11 -11.54 -3.93
CA THR A 47 -7.03 -10.39 -3.92
C THR A 47 -7.62 -10.19 -2.54
N ALA A 48 -7.86 -8.93 -2.13
CA ALA A 48 -8.64 -8.59 -0.95
C ALA A 48 -9.99 -8.00 -1.37
N SER A 49 -11.09 -8.37 -0.69
CA SER A 49 -12.43 -7.99 -1.10
C SER A 49 -13.32 -7.56 0.08
N PHE A 50 -14.33 -6.74 -0.26
CA PHE A 50 -15.43 -6.38 0.62
C PHE A 50 -16.32 -7.58 1.00
N ASP A 51 -16.18 -8.74 0.32
CA ASP A 51 -16.91 -9.96 0.65
C ASP A 51 -16.32 -10.72 1.86
N SER A 52 -15.46 -10.06 2.64
CA SER A 52 -14.77 -10.61 3.82
C SER A 52 -13.79 -11.73 3.50
N THR A 53 -13.30 -11.79 2.26
CA THR A 53 -12.32 -12.80 1.85
C THR A 53 -11.12 -12.22 1.15
N ALA A 54 -9.97 -12.89 1.32
CA ALA A 54 -8.89 -12.84 0.35
C ALA A 54 -8.90 -14.14 -0.46
N LYS A 55 -8.60 -14.08 -1.75
CA LYS A 55 -8.66 -15.24 -2.65
C LYS A 55 -7.36 -15.37 -3.42
N ILE A 56 -6.90 -16.62 -3.55
CA ILE A 56 -5.70 -16.98 -4.30
C ILE A 56 -6.12 -17.56 -5.63
N TYR A 57 -5.55 -17.07 -6.73
CA TYR A 57 -5.78 -17.53 -8.08
C TYR A 57 -4.48 -17.97 -8.74
N ASP A 58 -4.54 -18.96 -9.62
CA ASP A 58 -3.44 -19.26 -10.54
C ASP A 58 -3.39 -18.26 -11.71
N GLY A 59 -2.33 -18.33 -12.52
CA GLY A 59 -2.13 -17.45 -13.67
C GLY A 59 -3.19 -17.61 -14.78
N SER A 60 -4.05 -18.62 -14.71
CA SER A 60 -5.21 -18.79 -15.59
C SER A 60 -6.49 -18.18 -15.02
N GLY A 61 -6.44 -17.62 -13.80
CA GLY A 61 -7.58 -17.07 -13.09
C GLY A 61 -8.47 -18.09 -12.39
N ARG A 62 -8.03 -19.34 -12.27
CA ARG A 62 -8.73 -20.36 -11.51
C ARG A 62 -8.49 -20.15 -10.02
N LEU A 63 -9.55 -20.17 -9.21
CA LEU A 63 -9.47 -20.08 -7.75
C LEU A 63 -8.71 -21.30 -7.19
N ILE A 64 -7.65 -21.02 -6.43
CA ILE A 64 -6.85 -22.03 -5.72
C ILE A 64 -7.34 -22.16 -4.29
N ASP A 65 -7.51 -21.03 -3.58
CA ASP A 65 -7.86 -21.03 -2.16
C ASP A 65 -8.61 -19.76 -1.76
N LYS A 66 -9.29 -19.83 -0.61
CA LYS A 66 -10.10 -18.75 -0.04
C LYS A 66 -9.78 -18.55 1.44
N LEU A 67 -9.25 -17.39 1.78
CA LEU A 67 -8.88 -16.97 3.13
C LEU A 67 -10.02 -16.13 3.70
N VAL A 68 -10.67 -16.60 4.77
CA VAL A 68 -11.91 -16.02 5.29
C VAL A 68 -11.65 -15.20 6.54
N HIS A 69 -12.16 -13.98 6.56
CA HIS A 69 -12.23 -13.07 7.70
C HIS A 69 -13.67 -12.88 8.20
N GLY A 70 -13.83 -12.19 9.32
CA GLY A 70 -15.14 -11.87 9.89
C GLY A 70 -15.79 -10.61 9.30
N ASP A 71 -15.00 -9.77 8.59
CA ASP A 71 -15.45 -8.52 7.97
C ASP A 71 -14.54 -8.20 6.78
N VAL A 72 -14.78 -7.10 6.08
CA VAL A 72 -14.05 -6.63 4.90
C VAL A 72 -12.54 -6.87 5.02
N VAL A 73 -11.95 -7.44 3.98
CA VAL A 73 -10.49 -7.54 3.86
C VAL A 73 -9.97 -6.28 3.16
N ASN A 74 -9.19 -5.48 3.89
CA ASN A 74 -8.70 -4.18 3.44
C ASN A 74 -7.45 -4.31 2.54
N SER A 75 -6.57 -5.28 2.84
CA SER A 75 -5.39 -5.56 2.01
C SER A 75 -4.99 -7.04 2.09
N ALA A 76 -4.31 -7.52 1.03
CA ALA A 76 -3.72 -8.84 0.96
C ALA A 76 -2.43 -8.79 0.13
N TRP A 77 -1.32 -9.31 0.68
CA TRP A 77 0.02 -9.24 0.10
C TRP A 77 0.75 -10.56 0.29
N TYR A 78 1.55 -10.95 -0.69
CA TYR A 78 2.54 -12.01 -0.52
C TYR A 78 3.71 -11.56 0.36
N SER A 79 4.31 -12.49 1.10
CA SER A 79 5.63 -12.27 1.68
C SER A 79 6.68 -12.19 0.57
N PRO A 80 7.84 -11.52 0.80
CA PRO A 80 8.91 -11.43 -0.20
C PRO A 80 9.40 -12.79 -0.71
N ASP A 81 9.30 -13.85 0.09
CA ASP A 81 9.65 -15.22 -0.28
C ASP A 81 8.47 -16.03 -0.89
N GLY A 82 7.28 -15.40 -1.03
CA GLY A 82 6.06 -15.99 -1.58
C GLY A 82 5.45 -17.15 -0.80
N LYS A 83 5.97 -17.45 0.41
CA LYS A 83 5.50 -18.60 1.19
C LYS A 83 4.28 -18.30 2.04
N ARG A 84 4.06 -17.02 2.35
CA ARG A 84 3.00 -16.54 3.21
C ARG A 84 2.16 -15.49 2.52
N ILE A 85 0.96 -15.32 3.01
CA ILE A 85 0.06 -14.22 2.65
C ILE A 85 -0.28 -13.47 3.93
N LEU A 86 -0.23 -12.15 3.88
CA LEU A 86 -0.64 -11.27 4.95
C LEU A 86 -1.93 -10.57 4.55
N THR A 87 -2.91 -10.58 5.43
CA THR A 87 -4.19 -9.88 5.22
C THR A 87 -4.47 -8.92 6.36
N ALA A 88 -5.06 -7.77 6.07
CA ALA A 88 -5.63 -6.84 7.05
C ALA A 88 -7.14 -6.79 6.91
N SER A 89 -7.87 -6.78 8.02
CA SER A 89 -9.34 -6.82 7.98
C SER A 89 -10.00 -5.85 8.97
N SER A 90 -11.20 -5.43 8.58
CA SER A 90 -12.12 -4.69 9.44
C SER A 90 -12.64 -5.51 10.62
N ASP A 91 -12.36 -6.82 10.68
CA ASP A 91 -12.66 -7.70 11.83
C ASP A 91 -11.68 -7.50 13.02
N SER A 92 -10.89 -6.43 13.01
CA SER A 92 -9.87 -6.08 14.01
C SER A 92 -8.68 -7.04 14.02
N THR A 93 -8.48 -7.80 12.95
CA THR A 93 -7.32 -8.69 12.84
C THR A 93 -6.52 -8.46 11.56
N ALA A 94 -5.20 -8.62 11.65
CA ALA A 94 -4.40 -9.03 10.52
C ALA A 94 -4.06 -10.53 10.69
N ARG A 95 -3.84 -11.24 9.59
CA ARG A 95 -3.52 -12.67 9.63
C ARG A 95 -2.38 -13.00 8.69
N ILE A 96 -1.44 -13.79 9.20
CA ILE A 96 -0.38 -14.41 8.41
C ILE A 96 -0.82 -15.83 8.09
N TRP A 97 -1.01 -16.10 6.82
CA TRP A 97 -1.43 -17.41 6.30
C TRP A 97 -0.24 -18.13 5.70
N ASN A 98 -0.09 -19.40 6.00
CA ASN A 98 0.78 -20.31 5.27
C ASN A 98 -0.08 -21.40 4.62
N PRO A 99 -0.50 -21.22 3.34
CA PRO A 99 -1.41 -22.15 2.69
C PRO A 99 -0.87 -23.59 2.60
N LYS A 100 0.47 -23.73 2.45
CA LYS A 100 1.11 -25.06 2.35
C LYS A 100 1.07 -25.84 3.65
N GLU A 101 1.11 -25.16 4.78
CA GLU A 101 1.10 -25.77 6.12
C GLU A 101 -0.29 -25.73 6.77
N SER A 102 -1.29 -25.15 6.10
CA SER A 102 -2.62 -24.88 6.67
C SER A 102 -2.56 -24.14 8.03
N LYS A 103 -1.54 -23.28 8.20
CA LYS A 103 -1.27 -22.53 9.43
C LYS A 103 -1.72 -21.10 9.28
N VAL A 104 -2.41 -20.59 10.30
CA VAL A 104 -2.83 -19.18 10.40
C VAL A 104 -2.37 -18.60 11.71
N ILE A 105 -1.71 -17.45 11.65
CA ILE A 105 -1.33 -16.64 12.82
C ILE A 105 -2.17 -15.38 12.82
N THR A 106 -2.87 -15.13 13.93
CA THR A 106 -3.77 -13.97 14.07
C THR A 106 -3.11 -12.88 14.91
N LEU A 107 -2.99 -11.69 14.31
CA LEU A 107 -2.49 -10.47 14.92
C LEU A 107 -3.70 -9.61 15.29
N ARG A 108 -3.90 -9.33 16.58
CA ARG A 108 -5.11 -8.67 17.07
C ARG A 108 -4.88 -7.22 17.41
N HIS A 109 -5.81 -6.38 16.98
CA HIS A 109 -5.98 -4.99 17.36
C HIS A 109 -7.31 -4.80 18.10
N ASP A 110 -7.50 -3.63 18.73
CA ASP A 110 -8.73 -3.30 19.43
C ASP A 110 -9.78 -2.68 18.51
N HIS A 111 -9.40 -2.34 17.27
CA HIS A 111 -10.29 -1.82 16.22
C HIS A 111 -9.81 -2.29 14.83
N LYS A 112 -10.56 -1.93 13.79
CA LYS A 112 -10.29 -2.30 12.39
C LYS A 112 -8.82 -2.12 12.01
N VAL A 113 -8.22 -3.13 11.39
CA VAL A 113 -6.88 -3.05 10.82
C VAL A 113 -6.99 -2.44 9.43
N THR A 114 -6.42 -1.28 9.24
CA THR A 114 -6.52 -0.48 8.00
C THR A 114 -5.54 -0.95 6.93
N SER A 115 -4.31 -1.29 7.34
CA SER A 115 -3.31 -1.87 6.44
C SER A 115 -2.40 -2.85 7.19
N ALA A 116 -1.78 -3.76 6.44
CA ALA A 116 -0.73 -4.64 6.90
C ALA A 116 0.27 -4.88 5.78
N THR A 117 1.56 -4.88 6.09
CA THR A 117 2.65 -5.15 5.14
C THR A 117 3.76 -5.95 5.79
N PHE A 118 4.49 -6.73 4.99
CA PHE A 118 5.76 -7.33 5.42
C PHE A 118 6.88 -6.30 5.37
N SER A 119 7.93 -6.47 6.19
CA SER A 119 9.22 -5.83 5.96
C SER A 119 9.84 -6.33 4.67
N HIS A 120 10.74 -5.56 4.05
CA HIS A 120 11.40 -5.92 2.79
C HIS A 120 12.25 -7.19 2.93
N ASP A 121 12.84 -7.41 4.11
CA ASP A 121 13.57 -8.63 4.43
C ASP A 121 12.67 -9.83 4.81
N GLY A 122 11.36 -9.61 4.90
CA GLY A 122 10.33 -10.61 5.20
C GLY A 122 10.33 -11.16 6.62
N LYS A 123 11.04 -10.52 7.57
CA LYS A 123 11.15 -11.01 8.97
C LYS A 123 10.09 -10.46 9.90
N PHE A 124 9.50 -9.31 9.56
CA PHE A 124 8.54 -8.60 10.38
C PHE A 124 7.25 -8.31 9.62
N VAL A 125 6.22 -8.00 10.39
CA VAL A 125 4.95 -7.49 9.89
C VAL A 125 4.64 -6.16 10.56
N LEU A 126 4.21 -5.19 9.78
CA LEU A 126 3.71 -3.89 10.21
C LEU A 126 2.20 -3.87 10.01
N THR A 127 1.47 -3.44 11.03
CA THR A 127 0.01 -3.25 10.93
C THR A 127 -0.37 -1.86 11.42
N SER A 128 -1.35 -1.24 10.76
CA SER A 128 -1.99 0.01 11.19
C SER A 128 -3.46 -0.23 11.51
N SER A 129 -3.99 0.49 12.50
CA SER A 129 -5.36 0.28 12.97
C SER A 129 -6.07 1.57 13.39
N LEU A 130 -7.40 1.54 13.31
CA LEU A 130 -8.27 2.57 13.88
C LEU A 130 -8.26 2.56 15.43
N ASP A 131 -7.50 1.66 16.08
CA ASP A 131 -7.22 1.71 17.52
C ASP A 131 -6.14 2.75 17.88
N SER A 132 -5.77 3.62 16.93
CA SER A 132 -4.72 4.63 17.03
C SER A 132 -3.32 4.07 17.22
N THR A 133 -3.08 2.80 16.86
CA THR A 133 -1.76 2.18 16.97
C THR A 133 -1.24 1.66 15.63
N VAL A 134 0.10 1.69 15.53
CA VAL A 134 0.87 0.89 14.58
C VAL A 134 1.62 -0.16 15.40
N ARG A 135 1.62 -1.40 14.94
CA ARG A 135 2.32 -2.50 15.64
C ARG A 135 3.28 -3.22 14.70
N VAL A 136 4.46 -3.53 15.23
CA VAL A 136 5.43 -4.41 14.59
C VAL A 136 5.37 -5.77 15.28
N TRP A 137 5.32 -6.81 14.46
CA TRP A 137 5.17 -8.20 14.91
C TRP A 137 6.27 -9.07 14.32
N ASP A 138 6.69 -10.10 15.07
CA ASP A 138 7.42 -11.21 14.45
C ASP A 138 6.47 -12.13 13.66
N LEU A 139 7.04 -13.04 12.88
CA LEU A 139 6.27 -13.99 12.07
C LEU A 139 5.55 -15.08 12.90
N ASN A 140 5.73 -15.10 14.24
CA ASN A 140 5.00 -15.98 15.13
C ASN A 140 3.81 -15.28 15.82
N GLY A 141 3.61 -13.99 15.52
CA GLY A 141 2.52 -13.19 16.07
C GLY A 141 2.81 -12.54 17.41
N LYS A 142 4.08 -12.50 17.84
CA LYS A 142 4.50 -11.72 19.00
C LYS A 142 4.63 -10.26 18.61
N THR A 143 3.97 -9.37 19.34
CA THR A 143 4.18 -7.93 19.22
C THR A 143 5.58 -7.57 19.71
N LEU A 144 6.35 -6.91 18.88
CA LEU A 144 7.69 -6.40 19.19
C LEU A 144 7.62 -4.96 19.66
N HIS A 145 6.92 -4.10 18.89
CA HIS A 145 6.75 -2.69 19.21
C HIS A 145 5.31 -2.23 18.94
N THR A 146 4.88 -1.22 19.71
CA THR A 146 3.61 -0.52 19.51
C THR A 146 3.88 0.97 19.49
N TYR A 147 3.47 1.63 18.42
CA TYR A 147 3.63 3.07 18.19
C TYR A 147 2.26 3.72 18.26
N ALA A 148 2.11 4.74 19.10
CA ALA A 148 0.83 5.39 19.34
C ALA A 148 0.68 6.67 18.54
N HIS A 149 -0.49 6.85 17.94
CA HIS A 149 -1.02 8.10 17.41
C HIS A 149 -2.11 8.66 18.33
N GLN A 150 -2.53 9.91 18.10
CA GLN A 150 -3.69 10.48 18.79
C GLN A 150 -5.00 10.25 18.03
N GLY A 151 -4.92 9.98 16.73
CA GLY A 151 -6.06 9.66 15.87
C GLY A 151 -5.95 8.28 15.23
N ASP A 152 -7.02 7.88 14.57
CA ASP A 152 -7.11 6.63 13.82
C ASP A 152 -5.97 6.52 12.81
N VAL A 153 -5.18 5.45 12.84
CA VAL A 153 -4.10 5.26 11.87
C VAL A 153 -4.67 4.75 10.55
N ILE A 154 -4.37 5.46 9.48
CA ILE A 154 -4.90 5.19 8.14
C ILE A 154 -4.00 4.23 7.38
N SER A 155 -2.68 4.45 7.45
CA SER A 155 -1.66 3.65 6.76
C SER A 155 -0.32 3.77 7.45
N ALA A 156 0.52 2.75 7.27
CA ALA A 156 1.91 2.74 7.73
C ALA A 156 2.79 2.00 6.72
N ALA A 157 4.06 2.42 6.62
CA ALA A 157 5.05 1.84 5.73
C ALA A 157 6.41 1.68 6.42
N PHE A 158 7.16 0.65 6.05
CA PHE A 158 8.58 0.54 6.33
C PHE A 158 9.40 1.37 5.34
N SER A 159 10.54 1.91 5.77
CA SER A 159 11.57 2.36 4.84
C SER A 159 12.20 1.16 4.13
N SER A 160 12.84 1.40 2.97
CA SER A 160 13.44 0.33 2.15
C SER A 160 14.55 -0.46 2.87
N ASP A 161 15.19 0.14 3.88
CA ASP A 161 16.18 -0.49 4.75
C ASP A 161 15.57 -1.19 5.99
N ASP A 162 14.24 -1.17 6.12
CA ASP A 162 13.47 -1.67 7.26
C ASP A 162 13.87 -1.06 8.64
N GLN A 163 14.59 0.08 8.66
CA GLN A 163 15.07 0.70 9.90
C GLN A 163 14.14 1.79 10.43
N ARG A 164 13.19 2.24 9.61
CA ARG A 164 12.25 3.31 9.96
C ARG A 164 10.83 2.94 9.58
N ILE A 165 9.89 3.55 10.28
CA ILE A 165 8.44 3.38 10.07
C ILE A 165 7.82 4.77 9.97
N ALA A 166 7.05 5.00 8.91
CA ALA A 166 6.22 6.18 8.78
C ALA A 166 4.74 5.78 8.83
N ALA A 167 3.93 6.51 9.59
CA ALA A 167 2.49 6.29 9.60
C ALA A 167 1.72 7.61 9.59
N ILE A 168 0.55 7.57 8.98
CA ILE A 168 -0.37 8.70 8.85
C ILE A 168 -1.67 8.40 9.59
N SER A 169 -2.25 9.42 10.21
CA SER A 169 -3.46 9.31 10.99
C SER A 169 -4.52 10.36 10.63
N SER A 170 -5.73 10.13 11.11
CA SER A 170 -6.90 10.97 10.83
C SER A 170 -6.79 12.39 11.44
N ASP A 171 -5.92 12.58 12.40
CA ASP A 171 -5.59 13.87 13.03
C ASP A 171 -4.64 14.76 12.21
N GLN A 172 -4.39 14.40 10.94
CA GLN A 172 -3.55 15.15 10.00
C GLN A 172 -2.06 15.12 10.37
N VAL A 173 -1.65 14.10 11.10
CA VAL A 173 -0.26 13.92 11.54
C VAL A 173 0.35 12.71 10.83
N MET A 174 1.59 12.87 10.37
CA MET A 174 2.49 11.78 10.05
C MET A 174 3.56 11.73 11.13
N ILE A 175 3.86 10.54 11.64
CA ILE A 175 4.98 10.34 12.55
C ILE A 175 5.96 9.37 11.92
N LEU A 176 7.25 9.70 12.06
CA LEU A 176 8.38 8.87 11.68
C LEU A 176 9.05 8.33 12.93
N TRP A 177 9.24 7.03 13.01
CA TRP A 177 9.95 6.33 14.09
C TRP A 177 11.13 5.53 13.55
N ASN A 178 12.06 5.23 14.45
CA ASN A 178 12.99 4.11 14.24
C ASN A 178 12.31 2.79 14.65
N THR A 179 12.90 1.67 14.27
CA THR A 179 12.37 0.34 14.61
C THR A 179 12.61 -0.04 16.07
N GLU A 180 13.36 0.76 16.84
CA GLU A 180 13.60 0.59 18.28
C GLU A 180 12.48 1.18 19.14
N GLY A 181 11.59 2.01 18.54
CA GLY A 181 10.42 2.57 19.20
C GLY A 181 10.47 4.09 19.41
N ASP A 182 11.59 4.74 19.07
CA ASP A 182 11.75 6.18 19.27
C ASP A 182 11.14 6.96 18.12
N SER A 183 10.43 8.03 18.45
CA SER A 183 9.91 8.98 17.46
C SER A 183 11.07 9.87 16.97
N ILE A 184 11.31 9.85 15.66
CA ILE A 184 12.31 10.67 15.01
C ILE A 184 11.75 12.05 14.74
N HIS A 185 10.56 12.12 14.14
CA HIS A 185 9.91 13.39 13.80
C HIS A 185 8.39 13.26 13.68
N MET A 186 7.69 14.38 13.95
CA MET A 186 6.24 14.52 13.78
C MET A 186 5.94 15.63 12.78
N PHE A 187 5.26 15.26 11.70
CA PHE A 187 4.90 16.18 10.61
C PHE A 187 3.42 16.52 10.71
N ARG A 188 3.10 17.80 10.88
CA ARG A 188 1.72 18.28 10.89
C ARG A 188 1.34 18.83 9.53
N HIS A 189 0.18 18.43 9.05
CA HIS A 189 -0.38 18.89 7.79
C HIS A 189 -1.63 19.73 8.03
N PRO A 190 -1.95 20.68 7.15
CA PRO A 190 -3.14 21.53 7.32
C PRO A 190 -4.45 20.80 6.98
N ALA A 191 -4.36 19.61 6.38
CA ALA A 191 -5.50 18.81 5.99
C ALA A 191 -5.19 17.30 6.03
N ARG A 192 -6.19 16.46 5.75
CA ARG A 192 -6.05 14.99 5.76
C ARG A 192 -4.94 14.52 4.82
N ILE A 193 -4.07 13.67 5.32
CA ILE A 193 -3.07 12.95 4.54
C ILE A 193 -3.73 11.68 3.99
N PHE A 194 -3.52 11.38 2.70
CA PHE A 194 -4.07 10.21 2.04
C PHE A 194 -3.06 9.08 1.85
N SER A 195 -1.81 9.42 1.56
CA SER A 195 -0.72 8.46 1.41
C SER A 195 0.59 8.96 1.96
N VAL A 196 1.42 8.03 2.37
CA VAL A 196 2.82 8.22 2.74
C VAL A 196 3.65 7.15 2.05
N GLU A 197 4.79 7.54 1.49
CA GLU A 197 5.69 6.66 0.76
C GLU A 197 7.14 7.04 1.04
N PHE A 198 8.01 6.05 1.22
CA PHE A 198 9.45 6.28 1.26
C PHE A 198 10.03 6.26 -0.15
N SER A 199 11.11 7.00 -0.37
CA SER A 199 11.95 6.82 -1.56
C SER A 199 12.64 5.45 -1.55
N ASN A 200 13.06 4.99 -2.74
CA ASN A 200 13.70 3.68 -2.89
C ASN A 200 15.00 3.54 -2.10
N ASP A 201 15.70 4.66 -1.83
CA ASP A 201 16.87 4.70 -0.96
C ASP A 201 16.52 4.89 0.53
N GLY A 202 15.23 5.03 0.86
CA GLY A 202 14.72 5.23 2.20
C GLY A 202 14.99 6.62 2.81
N ASN A 203 15.67 7.53 2.11
CA ASN A 203 16.16 8.78 2.70
C ASN A 203 15.12 9.92 2.70
N THR A 204 14.12 9.82 1.85
CA THR A 204 13.07 10.84 1.76
C THR A 204 11.67 10.20 1.86
N LEU A 205 10.67 11.03 2.15
CA LEU A 205 9.27 10.63 2.21
C LEU A 205 8.42 11.55 1.34
N LEU A 206 7.36 10.99 0.78
CA LEU A 206 6.29 11.74 0.15
C LEU A 206 5.04 11.67 1.01
N THR A 207 4.29 12.77 1.07
CA THR A 207 2.94 12.79 1.61
C THR A 207 1.98 13.44 0.62
N ALA A 208 0.88 12.77 0.30
CA ALA A 208 -0.21 13.34 -0.49
C ALA A 208 -1.32 13.85 0.45
N CYS A 209 -1.71 15.12 0.32
CA CYS A 209 -2.58 15.79 1.26
C CYS A 209 -3.82 16.40 0.58
N ALA A 210 -4.92 16.49 1.34
CA ALA A 210 -6.19 17.05 0.88
C ALA A 210 -6.14 18.57 0.62
N ASP A 211 -5.06 19.24 0.94
CA ASP A 211 -4.77 20.65 0.62
C ASP A 211 -4.26 20.86 -0.81
N SER A 212 -4.32 19.82 -1.64
CA SER A 212 -3.87 19.79 -3.04
C SER A 212 -2.34 19.82 -3.20
N LEU A 213 -1.58 19.52 -2.17
CA LEU A 213 -0.12 19.44 -2.22
C LEU A 213 0.36 17.99 -2.00
N VAL A 214 1.42 17.67 -2.72
CA VAL A 214 2.32 16.57 -2.37
C VAL A 214 3.60 17.18 -1.83
N ARG A 215 4.02 16.72 -0.65
CA ARG A 215 5.22 17.23 0.01
C ARG A 215 6.29 16.17 0.04
N ARG A 216 7.53 16.60 -0.18
CA ARG A 216 8.72 15.78 -0.04
C ARG A 216 9.49 16.21 1.21
N TRP A 217 9.79 15.25 2.05
CA TRP A 217 10.45 15.44 3.34
C TRP A 217 11.78 14.70 3.39
N SER A 218 12.77 15.22 4.09
CA SER A 218 13.95 14.44 4.45
C SER A 218 13.62 13.45 5.58
N GLY A 219 14.44 12.41 5.73
CA GLY A 219 14.34 11.51 6.87
C GLY A 219 14.64 12.14 8.23
N SER A 220 15.16 13.39 8.26
CA SER A 220 15.37 14.19 9.47
C SER A 220 14.25 15.18 9.74
N GLY A 221 13.23 15.26 8.86
CA GLY A 221 12.05 16.10 9.09
C GLY A 221 12.04 17.46 8.36
N GLU A 222 13.02 17.73 7.48
CA GLU A 222 13.03 18.95 6.68
C GLU A 222 12.08 18.84 5.49
N LEU A 223 11.34 19.93 5.20
CA LEU A 223 10.57 20.05 3.97
C LEU A 223 11.54 20.35 2.81
N LEU A 224 11.66 19.38 1.89
CA LEU A 224 12.54 19.49 0.72
C LEU A 224 11.85 20.12 -0.49
N GLY A 225 10.52 20.06 -0.55
CA GLY A 225 9.76 20.65 -1.65
C GLY A 225 8.26 20.36 -1.57
N GLU A 226 7.51 21.14 -2.33
CA GLU A 226 6.07 21.02 -2.48
C GLU A 226 5.71 20.95 -3.97
N MET A 227 4.82 20.03 -4.33
CA MET A 227 4.30 19.82 -5.68
C MET A 227 2.81 20.13 -5.70
N VAL A 228 2.40 21.14 -6.49
CA VAL A 228 1.00 21.56 -6.57
C VAL A 228 0.23 20.67 -7.54
N HIS A 229 -0.70 19.90 -7.02
CA HIS A 229 -1.49 18.99 -7.85
C HIS A 229 -2.73 19.65 -8.47
N HIS A 230 -3.27 20.70 -7.84
CA HIS A 230 -4.53 21.41 -8.17
C HIS A 230 -5.83 20.65 -7.85
N GLU A 231 -5.78 19.33 -7.74
CA GLU A 231 -6.84 18.49 -7.19
C GLU A 231 -6.30 17.78 -5.93
N LYS A 232 -7.15 17.10 -5.16
CA LYS A 232 -6.72 16.39 -3.97
C LYS A 232 -5.93 15.15 -4.36
N PRO A 233 -4.58 15.15 -4.28
CA PRO A 233 -3.80 13.97 -4.56
C PRO A 233 -4.09 12.90 -3.51
N LYS A 234 -4.42 11.71 -3.96
CA LYS A 234 -4.63 10.54 -3.10
C LYS A 234 -3.47 9.56 -3.15
N ILE A 235 -2.71 9.65 -4.24
CA ILE A 235 -1.63 8.74 -4.57
C ILE A 235 -0.38 9.59 -4.84
N ALA A 236 0.74 9.23 -4.22
CA ALA A 236 2.06 9.77 -4.54
C ALA A 236 3.10 8.70 -4.24
N PHE A 237 3.95 8.39 -5.21
CA PHE A 237 5.02 7.39 -5.06
C PHE A 237 6.18 7.68 -6.00
N TYR A 238 7.33 7.08 -5.69
CA TYR A 238 8.51 7.13 -6.55
C TYR A 238 8.44 6.04 -7.62
N THR A 239 8.94 6.34 -8.82
CA THR A 239 9.14 5.31 -9.85
C THR A 239 10.15 4.25 -9.39
N PRO A 240 10.10 3.02 -9.92
CA PRO A 240 11.04 1.94 -9.57
C PRO A 240 12.51 2.32 -9.71
N ASP A 241 12.87 3.16 -10.70
CA ASP A 241 14.24 3.68 -10.86
C ASP A 241 14.60 4.81 -9.89
N GLY A 242 13.61 5.33 -9.15
CA GLY A 242 13.76 6.45 -8.22
C GLY A 242 14.03 7.81 -8.87
N GLN A 243 13.86 7.94 -10.19
CA GLN A 243 14.17 9.18 -10.89
C GLN A 243 12.98 10.13 -11.01
N HIS A 244 11.77 9.62 -10.84
CA HIS A 244 10.55 10.40 -10.98
C HIS A 244 9.62 10.19 -9.78
N ILE A 245 8.69 11.13 -9.63
CA ILE A 245 7.56 11.05 -8.69
C ILE A 245 6.28 11.07 -9.50
N ILE A 246 5.39 10.14 -9.21
CA ILE A 246 4.06 10.07 -9.80
C ILE A 246 3.03 10.48 -8.76
N THR A 247 2.10 11.35 -9.15
CA THR A 247 1.02 11.78 -8.27
C THR A 247 -0.31 11.66 -8.97
N GLY A 248 -1.33 11.21 -8.25
CA GLY A 248 -2.69 11.03 -8.79
C GLY A 248 -3.77 11.54 -7.86
N GLY A 249 -4.74 12.26 -8.42
CA GLY A 249 -5.89 12.73 -7.68
C GLY A 249 -6.92 13.39 -8.59
N GLY A 250 -8.22 13.23 -8.28
CA GLY A 250 -9.26 13.68 -9.15
C GLY A 250 -9.11 13.06 -10.54
N LYS A 251 -9.06 13.88 -11.58
CA LYS A 251 -8.90 13.44 -12.97
C LYS A 251 -7.47 13.59 -13.51
N LEU A 252 -6.52 13.91 -12.65
CA LEU A 252 -5.14 14.22 -13.03
C LEU A 252 -4.16 13.16 -12.53
N VAL A 253 -3.23 12.78 -13.41
CA VAL A 253 -1.96 12.15 -13.06
C VAL A 253 -0.86 13.10 -13.48
N LYS A 254 0.11 13.35 -12.60
CA LYS A 254 1.25 14.21 -12.88
C LYS A 254 2.55 13.48 -12.66
N ILE A 255 3.50 13.76 -13.52
CA ILE A 255 4.86 13.21 -13.49
C ILE A 255 5.81 14.35 -13.17
N TRP A 256 6.65 14.14 -12.17
CA TRP A 256 7.59 15.11 -11.67
C TRP A 256 9.00 14.51 -11.67
N ASP A 257 10.01 15.35 -11.81
CA ASP A 257 11.37 14.95 -11.44
C ASP A 257 11.48 14.82 -9.90
N VAL A 258 12.55 14.22 -9.40
CA VAL A 258 12.79 14.05 -7.96
C VAL A 258 12.97 15.37 -7.21
N ASN A 259 13.17 16.49 -7.90
CA ASN A 259 13.26 17.83 -7.30
C ASN A 259 11.91 18.53 -7.21
N GLY A 260 10.85 17.94 -7.77
CA GLY A 260 9.49 18.47 -7.79
C GLY A 260 9.18 19.39 -8.97
N THR A 261 9.98 19.31 -10.07
CA THR A 261 9.68 20.00 -11.33
C THR A 261 8.67 19.19 -12.11
N LEU A 262 7.57 19.80 -12.53
CA LEU A 262 6.56 19.13 -13.34
C LEU A 262 7.11 18.82 -14.72
N LEU A 263 7.08 17.55 -15.11
CA LEU A 263 7.52 17.06 -16.43
C LEU A 263 6.33 16.85 -17.36
N ASP A 264 5.24 16.23 -16.88
CA ASP A 264 4.07 15.94 -17.70
C ASP A 264 2.79 15.84 -16.86
N SER A 265 1.62 15.89 -17.54
CA SER A 265 0.30 15.77 -16.92
C SER A 265 -0.65 14.99 -17.84
N LEU A 266 -1.24 13.92 -17.30
CA LEU A 266 -2.20 13.08 -17.98
C LEU A 266 -3.61 13.39 -17.44
N ILE A 267 -4.56 13.65 -18.34
CA ILE A 267 -5.92 14.02 -17.97
C ILE A 267 -6.86 12.87 -18.31
N HIS A 268 -7.64 12.43 -17.31
CA HIS A 268 -8.66 11.41 -17.45
C HIS A 268 -10.07 12.05 -17.49
N THR A 269 -11.02 11.34 -18.08
CA THR A 269 -12.45 11.77 -18.10
C THR A 269 -13.13 11.57 -16.75
N GLU A 270 -12.65 10.59 -15.96
CA GLU A 270 -13.17 10.23 -14.64
C GLU A 270 -12.03 10.25 -13.58
N ASN A 271 -12.42 10.12 -12.32
CA ASN A 271 -11.45 10.11 -11.21
C ASN A 271 -10.48 8.95 -11.31
N VAL A 272 -9.20 9.26 -11.15
CA VAL A 272 -8.12 8.28 -11.01
C VAL A 272 -8.24 7.60 -9.65
N THR A 273 -8.28 6.27 -9.64
CA THR A 273 -8.43 5.46 -8.42
C THR A 273 -7.16 4.70 -8.06
N SER A 274 -6.31 4.42 -9.04
CA SER A 274 -5.06 3.69 -8.89
C SER A 274 -4.11 4.09 -10.00
N ILE A 275 -2.82 4.05 -9.71
CA ILE A 275 -1.73 4.29 -10.67
C ILE A 275 -0.66 3.27 -10.35
N ASP A 276 -0.04 2.74 -11.37
CA ASP A 276 1.13 1.88 -11.26
C ASP A 276 2.12 2.19 -12.38
N VAL A 277 3.38 1.82 -12.19
CA VAL A 277 4.45 2.03 -13.15
C VAL A 277 5.11 0.69 -13.44
N SER A 278 5.39 0.44 -14.72
CA SER A 278 6.09 -0.79 -15.11
C SER A 278 7.48 -0.86 -14.46
N PRO A 279 7.98 -2.06 -14.09
CA PRO A 279 9.29 -2.21 -13.45
C PRO A 279 10.48 -1.74 -14.30
N ASP A 280 10.28 -1.46 -15.58
CA ASP A 280 11.28 -0.90 -16.49
C ASP A 280 11.09 0.62 -16.73
N ASP A 281 10.21 1.26 -15.95
CA ASP A 281 9.89 2.70 -15.95
C ASP A 281 9.41 3.28 -17.29
N LYS A 282 8.95 2.42 -18.22
CA LYS A 282 8.55 2.88 -19.55
C LYS A 282 7.06 3.17 -19.68
N GLU A 283 6.24 2.70 -18.76
CA GLU A 283 4.80 2.77 -18.89
C GLU A 283 4.13 3.10 -17.55
N ILE A 284 3.18 4.03 -17.56
CA ILE A 284 2.31 4.41 -16.46
C ILE A 284 0.89 3.94 -16.78
N VAL A 285 0.21 3.35 -15.78
CA VAL A 285 -1.13 2.77 -15.93
C VAL A 285 -2.07 3.25 -14.85
#